data_05a81da66e638f7dadf68f94f6675c7f
#
_entry.id   05a81da66e638f7dadf68f94f6675c7f
#
_cell.length_a   1.000
_cell.length_b   1.000
_cell.length_c   1.000
_cell.angle_alpha   90.00
_cell.angle_beta   90.00
_cell.angle_gamma   90.00
#
_symmetry.space_group_name_H-M   'P 1'
#
loop_
_entity.id
_entity.type
_entity.pdbx_description
1 polymer ?
#
loop_
_entity_poly.entity_id
_entity_poly.type
_entity_poly.pdbx_seq_one_letter_code
_entity_poly.pdbx_strand_id
1 'polypeptide(L)'
;MRLRIWLAGLTMLLSGSTLLAQFTGDVLGVHNLGPVSKSPITGARPDACAYCHAPHSGLNTGLWNQKLTTQTYTTYLSDTERNRGRQPRLGSDSNRCLSCHDGTVAVGNTVAYGQVTTQGSMYTADVFNSNMQPSHPFSLALPLKDRIDLVASLATRHKTADPTGAVRLIGGNVECTSCHDPHVQAKDLVSQNFLVRDSSNGQMCLACHDPTRQMSGHVNPLADWAASAHALSAAKISLQAQIGSYSTVAADACISCHAPHNGSATARLLRGQNEQDCLACHNGGSSITSGMAPYANVAPEYTAPKAGHPFPTSSNPHDAAEKVLLNNNRHATCVDCHNGHGSETVGAFPSPPLIRVSQKDIAGINASDGVSALAPAINQYENCLRCHGTSSGKQVLPIYGYLPVRAVSAGDPLNVISQFAPTNPVISSHPVLHTSSSGRVQPSLLTNMLDLKGGATGRAMGNQILCTDCHNSDDNRESGGNGPNGPHGSKWAHILERRYEFNTPTTRGATVNNLFPTPDLSVNGPYGLCAKCHDLTIVQSAKSWSGHIKHMNEGFSCSTCHTAHGMGASPGSITGERLVNFDVNIVAPNGVEPLSYNFQTDTCALLCHGVTHLSNGNISQLRTRRSPVGKK
;
A
#
# COMPACT_ATOMS: atom_id res chain seq x y z
N MET A 1 40.79 59.03 23.67
CA MET A 1 40.90 58.85 22.20
C MET A 1 41.67 57.60 21.77
N ARG A 2 42.06 56.69 22.68
CA ARG A 2 42.79 55.42 22.34
C ARG A 2 41.97 54.14 22.36
N LEU A 3 40.72 54.22 22.78
CA LEU A 3 39.86 53.03 22.88
C LEU A 3 38.95 52.75 21.61
N ARG A 4 38.82 53.75 20.73
CA ARG A 4 38.00 53.63 19.53
C ARG A 4 38.71 53.02 18.30
N ILE A 5 40.05 52.96 18.34
CA ILE A 5 40.83 52.42 17.20
C ILE A 5 40.98 50.91 17.28
N TRP A 6 40.85 50.30 18.45
CA TRP A 6 40.91 48.85 18.60
C TRP A 6 39.59 48.12 18.23
N LEU A 7 38.43 48.79 18.33
CA LEU A 7 37.16 48.19 17.90
C LEU A 7 36.99 48.19 16.38
N ALA A 8 37.58 49.13 15.66
CA ALA A 8 37.50 49.19 14.21
C ALA A 8 38.41 48.15 13.52
N GLY A 9 39.54 47.80 14.19
CA GLY A 9 40.45 46.76 13.70
C GLY A 9 39.92 45.35 13.90
N LEU A 10 39.12 45.11 14.95
CA LEU A 10 38.56 43.79 15.25
C LEU A 10 37.31 43.46 14.38
N THR A 11 36.57 44.49 13.97
CA THR A 11 35.44 44.33 13.03
C THR A 11 35.87 44.08 11.59
N MET A 12 37.07 44.51 11.19
CA MET A 12 37.59 44.19 9.84
C MET A 12 38.23 42.80 9.75
N LEU A 13 38.64 42.22 10.85
CA LEU A 13 39.20 40.85 10.87
C LEU A 13 38.10 39.77 10.92
N LEU A 14 36.89 40.12 11.35
CA LEU A 14 35.75 39.21 11.38
C LEU A 14 34.93 39.21 10.10
N SER A 15 35.08 40.22 9.24
CA SER A 15 34.38 40.27 7.94
C SER A 15 35.21 39.66 6.79
N GLY A 16 36.46 39.28 7.02
CA GLY A 16 37.32 38.64 6.03
C GLY A 16 37.15 37.14 5.89
N SER A 17 36.50 36.48 6.85
CA SER A 17 36.35 35.02 6.83
C SER A 17 35.10 34.52 6.12
N THR A 18 34.15 35.38 5.77
CA THR A 18 32.94 34.99 5.03
C THR A 18 33.06 35.09 3.51
N LEU A 19 34.14 35.71 3.02
CA LEU A 19 34.37 35.86 1.57
C LEU A 19 35.20 34.70 0.98
N LEU A 20 35.82 33.86 1.78
CA LEU A 20 36.60 32.72 1.30
C LEU A 20 35.74 31.43 1.13
N ALA A 21 34.51 31.42 1.64
CA ALA A 21 33.62 30.29 1.48
C ALA A 21 32.86 30.29 0.14
N GLN A 22 32.94 31.36 -0.65
CA GLN A 22 32.20 31.50 -1.89
C GLN A 22 32.94 31.04 -3.18
N PHE A 23 34.19 30.60 -3.06
CA PHE A 23 35.02 30.24 -4.22
C PHE A 23 35.59 28.84 -4.23
N THR A 24 35.17 27.96 -3.37
CA THR A 24 35.50 26.55 -3.56
C THR A 24 34.41 25.88 -4.41
N GLY A 25 34.43 26.18 -5.69
CA GLY A 25 33.87 25.26 -6.66
C GLY A 25 34.53 23.90 -6.42
N ASP A 26 33.75 22.81 -6.44
CA ASP A 26 34.25 21.49 -6.03
C ASP A 26 35.10 20.81 -7.10
N VAL A 27 35.46 21.52 -8.13
CA VAL A 27 36.58 21.19 -9.01
C VAL A 27 37.86 20.85 -8.23
N LEU A 28 37.99 21.34 -7.01
CA LEU A 28 39.06 21.00 -6.07
C LEU A 28 38.68 19.91 -5.05
N GLY A 29 37.48 19.35 -5.15
CA GLY A 29 36.97 18.21 -4.37
C GLY A 29 37.26 16.86 -5.02
N VAL A 30 36.26 15.98 -5.05
CA VAL A 30 36.42 14.60 -5.56
C VAL A 30 36.63 14.53 -7.08
N HIS A 31 36.24 15.54 -7.85
CA HIS A 31 36.56 15.65 -9.27
C HIS A 31 37.95 16.31 -9.53
N ASN A 32 38.65 16.70 -8.51
CA ASN A 32 40.06 17.07 -8.64
C ASN A 32 40.92 15.81 -8.77
N LEU A 33 41.20 15.39 -10.00
CA LEU A 33 41.98 14.20 -10.29
C LEU A 33 43.50 14.48 -10.24
N GLY A 34 43.95 15.65 -9.74
CA GLY A 34 45.37 15.98 -9.57
C GLY A 34 46.05 15.10 -8.50
N PRO A 35 47.40 15.11 -8.44
CA PRO A 35 48.15 14.18 -7.60
C PRO A 35 47.98 14.43 -6.10
N VAL A 36 47.48 15.60 -5.70
CA VAL A 36 47.18 15.94 -4.31
C VAL A 36 45.75 16.39 -4.22
N SER A 37 44.83 15.45 -3.96
CA SER A 37 43.42 15.74 -3.94
C SER A 37 42.67 14.82 -2.98
N LYS A 38 41.33 15.06 -2.83
CA LYS A 38 40.41 14.19 -2.09
C LYS A 38 39.73 13.15 -2.99
N SER A 39 40.07 13.14 -4.27
CA SER A 39 39.52 12.18 -5.21
C SER A 39 39.97 10.76 -4.88
N PRO A 40 39.10 9.76 -5.00
CA PRO A 40 39.49 8.34 -4.92
C PRO A 40 40.40 7.92 -6.07
N ILE A 41 40.47 8.72 -7.14
CA ILE A 41 41.39 8.55 -8.28
C ILE A 41 42.29 9.78 -8.35
N THR A 42 43.58 9.55 -8.38
CA THR A 42 44.55 10.62 -8.56
C THR A 42 45.42 10.36 -9.80
N GLY A 43 45.70 11.39 -10.55
CA GLY A 43 46.48 11.32 -11.77
C GLY A 43 47.72 12.20 -11.72
N ALA A 44 48.63 11.96 -12.64
CA ALA A 44 49.95 12.63 -12.67
C ALA A 44 49.90 14.11 -13.05
N ARG A 45 48.81 14.59 -13.64
CA ARG A 45 48.66 16.01 -14.01
C ARG A 45 48.20 16.84 -12.83
N PRO A 46 48.85 17.99 -12.55
CA PRO A 46 48.49 18.79 -11.39
C PRO A 46 47.23 19.64 -11.58
N ASP A 47 46.82 19.91 -12.83
CA ASP A 47 45.63 20.71 -13.10
C ASP A 47 44.36 19.84 -13.19
N ALA A 48 43.42 20.10 -12.33
CA ALA A 48 42.16 19.36 -12.24
C ALA A 48 41.32 19.50 -13.52
N CYS A 49 41.37 20.63 -14.19
CA CYS A 49 40.56 20.94 -15.36
C CYS A 49 40.95 20.09 -16.59
N ALA A 50 42.25 19.74 -16.72
CA ALA A 50 42.79 19.09 -17.90
C ALA A 50 42.33 17.66 -18.12
N TYR A 51 41.79 17.00 -17.08
CA TYR A 51 41.18 15.66 -17.25
C TYR A 51 39.86 15.72 -18.04
N CYS A 52 39.11 16.80 -17.85
CA CYS A 52 37.81 17.01 -18.45
C CYS A 52 37.84 17.96 -19.66
N HIS A 53 38.74 18.96 -19.66
CA HIS A 53 38.80 20.00 -20.66
C HIS A 53 40.20 20.18 -21.23
N ALA A 54 40.30 20.46 -22.54
CA ALA A 54 41.56 20.88 -23.18
C ALA A 54 41.31 22.16 -23.98
N PRO A 55 42.11 23.24 -23.74
CA PRO A 55 41.95 24.48 -24.46
C PRO A 55 42.20 24.34 -25.97
N HIS A 56 43.03 23.37 -26.32
CA HIS A 56 43.34 23.00 -27.70
C HIS A 56 43.20 21.49 -27.90
N SER A 57 42.79 21.07 -29.06
CA SER A 57 42.66 19.66 -29.44
C SER A 57 41.59 18.86 -28.65
N GLY A 58 40.75 19.52 -27.86
CA GLY A 58 39.57 18.90 -27.26
C GLY A 58 38.46 18.65 -28.28
N LEU A 59 37.47 17.86 -27.89
CA LEU A 59 36.27 17.64 -28.70
C LEU A 59 35.44 18.92 -28.78
N ASN A 60 34.76 19.11 -29.93
CA ASN A 60 34.06 20.36 -30.29
C ASN A 60 33.08 20.90 -29.24
N THR A 61 32.51 20.07 -28.42
CA THR A 61 31.53 20.47 -27.41
C THR A 61 32.19 20.59 -26.05
N GLY A 62 32.23 21.81 -25.49
CA GLY A 62 32.79 22.08 -24.18
C GLY A 62 34.29 21.83 -24.03
N LEU A 63 35.02 21.79 -25.17
CA LEU A 63 36.45 21.46 -25.21
C LEU A 63 36.76 20.14 -24.45
N TRP A 64 35.87 19.15 -24.56
CA TRP A 64 35.96 17.93 -23.78
C TRP A 64 37.21 17.12 -24.11
N ASN A 65 37.91 16.67 -23.06
CA ASN A 65 39.21 16.05 -23.22
C ASN A 65 39.25 14.54 -22.94
N GLN A 66 38.38 14.03 -22.06
CA GLN A 66 38.29 12.59 -21.82
C GLN A 66 37.72 11.90 -23.08
N LYS A 67 38.25 10.75 -23.48
CA LYS A 67 37.67 9.96 -24.57
C LYS A 67 36.27 9.51 -24.21
N LEU A 68 35.35 9.62 -25.18
CA LEU A 68 33.97 9.24 -24.97
C LEU A 68 33.81 7.71 -25.00
N THR A 69 32.87 7.21 -24.19
CA THR A 69 32.46 5.81 -24.24
C THR A 69 31.74 5.50 -25.55
N THR A 70 31.86 4.26 -25.98
CA THR A 70 31.09 3.69 -27.10
C THR A 70 30.10 2.64 -26.65
N GLN A 71 29.93 2.51 -25.30
CA GLN A 71 29.00 1.57 -24.70
C GLN A 71 27.56 1.86 -25.08
N THR A 72 26.79 0.82 -25.28
CA THR A 72 25.33 0.89 -25.41
C THR A 72 24.69 0.50 -24.08
N TYR A 73 23.58 1.15 -23.76
CA TYR A 73 22.91 0.95 -22.47
C TYR A 73 21.49 0.47 -22.64
N THR A 74 21.06 -0.42 -21.77
CA THR A 74 19.65 -0.73 -21.57
C THR A 74 19.09 0.30 -20.60
N THR A 75 18.19 1.15 -21.07
CA THR A 75 17.62 2.24 -20.27
C THR A 75 16.37 1.83 -19.53
N TYR A 76 15.94 2.68 -18.60
CA TYR A 76 14.73 2.49 -17.82
C TYR A 76 13.50 2.25 -18.71
N LEU A 77 12.75 1.21 -18.38
CA LEU A 77 11.47 0.87 -18.99
C LEU A 77 10.42 0.82 -17.89
N SER A 78 9.54 1.79 -17.86
CA SER A 78 8.36 1.74 -16.98
C SER A 78 7.11 1.40 -17.80
N ASP A 79 6.05 0.99 -17.08
CA ASP A 79 4.75 0.74 -17.69
C ASP A 79 4.16 1.98 -18.38
N THR A 80 4.56 3.15 -17.90
CA THR A 80 4.18 4.43 -18.50
C THR A 80 4.98 4.78 -19.75
N GLU A 81 6.06 4.03 -20.04
CA GLU A 81 6.94 4.22 -21.20
C GLU A 81 6.92 3.06 -22.21
N ARG A 82 6.00 2.14 -22.08
CA ARG A 82 5.87 0.91 -22.89
C ARG A 82 5.97 1.10 -24.41
N ASN A 83 5.75 2.29 -24.91
CA ASN A 83 5.76 2.58 -26.34
C ASN A 83 7.13 3.04 -26.89
N ARG A 84 8.19 3.04 -26.09
CA ARG A 84 9.48 3.58 -26.48
C ARG A 84 10.60 2.54 -26.48
N GLY A 85 10.38 1.37 -27.00
CA GLY A 85 11.31 0.24 -27.08
C GLY A 85 12.66 0.47 -27.78
N ARG A 86 13.13 1.72 -27.83
CA ARG A 86 14.48 2.07 -28.28
C ARG A 86 15.13 3.00 -27.28
N GLN A 87 16.33 2.62 -26.84
CA GLN A 87 17.20 3.52 -26.11
C GLN A 87 17.34 4.84 -26.87
N PRO A 88 17.10 6.00 -26.25
CA PRO A 88 17.41 7.28 -26.88
C PRO A 88 18.90 7.37 -27.18
N ARG A 89 19.23 8.11 -28.21
CA ARG A 89 20.63 8.43 -28.46
C ARG A 89 21.15 9.24 -27.31
N LEU A 90 22.29 8.85 -26.72
CA LEU A 90 22.86 9.57 -25.59
C LEU A 90 23.10 11.04 -25.97
N GLY A 91 22.66 11.93 -25.10
CA GLY A 91 22.98 13.34 -25.18
C GLY A 91 24.47 13.58 -24.93
N SER A 92 24.95 14.72 -25.37
CA SER A 92 26.37 15.06 -25.27
C SER A 92 26.86 15.09 -23.82
N ASP A 93 26.03 15.59 -22.90
CA ASP A 93 26.43 15.77 -21.51
C ASP A 93 26.46 14.43 -20.77
N SER A 94 25.44 13.59 -20.93
CA SER A 94 25.43 12.26 -20.33
C SER A 94 26.57 11.39 -20.85
N ASN A 95 26.88 11.46 -22.13
CA ASN A 95 27.98 10.69 -22.71
C ASN A 95 29.35 11.11 -22.15
N ARG A 96 29.54 12.41 -21.82
CA ARG A 96 30.74 12.90 -21.14
C ARG A 96 30.90 12.32 -19.76
N CYS A 97 29.82 12.32 -18.97
CA CYS A 97 29.86 11.76 -17.63
C CYS A 97 30.15 10.25 -17.66
N LEU A 98 29.43 9.53 -18.51
CA LEU A 98 29.60 8.08 -18.68
C LEU A 98 30.97 7.68 -19.22
N SER A 99 31.70 8.60 -19.90
CA SER A 99 33.07 8.33 -20.31
C SER A 99 34.06 8.03 -19.17
N CYS A 100 33.65 8.34 -17.93
CA CYS A 100 34.36 7.90 -16.73
C CYS A 100 33.46 6.96 -15.89
N HIS A 101 32.19 7.30 -15.76
CA HIS A 101 31.27 6.66 -14.83
C HIS A 101 30.68 5.32 -15.30
N ASP A 102 30.99 4.84 -16.52
CA ASP A 102 30.57 3.50 -16.99
C ASP A 102 31.67 2.44 -16.85
N GLY A 103 32.87 2.85 -16.45
CA GLY A 103 34.00 1.95 -16.24
C GLY A 103 34.61 1.37 -17.54
N THR A 104 34.13 1.76 -18.74
CA THR A 104 34.64 1.23 -20.02
C THR A 104 35.83 1.98 -20.57
N VAL A 105 35.95 3.26 -20.24
CA VAL A 105 37.10 4.10 -20.59
C VAL A 105 37.90 4.41 -19.35
N ALA A 106 39.20 4.11 -19.40
CA ALA A 106 40.07 4.40 -18.27
C ALA A 106 40.09 5.92 -17.99
N VAL A 107 39.90 6.29 -16.70
CA VAL A 107 40.01 7.69 -16.28
C VAL A 107 41.39 8.22 -16.64
N GLY A 108 41.45 9.42 -17.17
CA GLY A 108 42.69 10.01 -17.68
C GLY A 108 43.06 9.60 -19.11
N ASN A 109 42.23 8.82 -19.81
CA ASN A 109 42.41 8.54 -21.26
C ASN A 109 41.93 9.74 -22.06
N THR A 110 42.81 10.73 -22.24
CA THR A 110 42.46 12.04 -22.77
C THR A 110 42.73 12.12 -24.28
N VAL A 111 41.99 13.01 -24.96
CA VAL A 111 42.13 13.26 -26.39
C VAL A 111 43.37 14.07 -26.67
N ALA A 112 43.62 15.13 -25.91
CA ALA A 112 44.72 16.07 -26.14
C ALA A 112 46.07 15.59 -25.58
N TYR A 113 46.06 14.81 -24.49
CA TYR A 113 47.29 14.45 -23.77
C TYR A 113 47.58 12.94 -23.74
N GLY A 114 46.77 12.15 -24.47
CA GLY A 114 46.88 10.69 -24.40
C GLY A 114 46.47 10.13 -23.03
N GLN A 115 46.99 8.97 -22.68
CA GLN A 115 46.74 8.36 -21.40
C GLN A 115 47.54 9.04 -20.28
N VAL A 116 46.90 9.74 -19.41
CA VAL A 116 47.46 10.25 -18.14
C VAL A 116 47.43 9.09 -17.13
N THR A 117 48.58 8.78 -16.57
CA THR A 117 48.65 7.74 -15.53
C THR A 117 47.84 8.15 -14.30
N THR A 118 46.96 7.25 -13.88
CA THR A 118 46.11 7.41 -12.69
C THR A 118 46.34 6.28 -11.69
N GLN A 119 46.06 6.55 -10.41
CA GLN A 119 46.09 5.60 -9.31
C GLN A 119 44.77 5.66 -8.56
N GLY A 120 44.36 4.54 -7.95
CA GLY A 120 43.07 4.43 -7.26
C GLY A 120 41.96 4.00 -8.20
N SER A 121 40.75 3.95 -7.67
CA SER A 121 39.54 3.55 -8.38
C SER A 121 38.33 4.32 -7.86
N MET A 122 37.32 4.52 -8.71
CA MET A 122 36.03 5.03 -8.28
C MET A 122 35.37 4.06 -7.30
N TYR A 123 34.52 4.59 -6.42
CA TYR A 123 33.65 3.76 -5.60
C TYR A 123 32.70 3.00 -6.52
N THR A 124 32.39 1.76 -6.15
CA THR A 124 31.48 0.90 -6.96
C THR A 124 30.10 1.53 -7.16
N ALA A 125 29.64 2.31 -6.17
CA ALA A 125 28.38 3.03 -6.24
C ALA A 125 28.35 4.13 -7.33
N ASP A 126 29.52 4.63 -7.74
CA ASP A 126 29.65 5.71 -8.73
C ASP A 126 29.86 5.17 -10.15
N VAL A 127 29.90 3.86 -10.29
CA VAL A 127 30.09 3.21 -11.59
C VAL A 127 28.76 2.65 -12.10
N PHE A 128 28.31 3.16 -13.24
CA PHE A 128 27.16 2.63 -13.95
C PHE A 128 27.61 1.50 -14.87
N ASN A 129 26.82 0.43 -14.94
CA ASN A 129 27.04 -0.63 -15.91
C ASN A 129 26.16 -0.41 -17.17
N SER A 130 26.22 -1.33 -18.12
CA SER A 130 25.40 -1.26 -19.33
C SER A 130 23.90 -1.39 -19.07
N ASN A 131 23.50 -1.95 -17.92
CA ASN A 131 22.10 -2.01 -17.52
C ASN A 131 21.73 -0.80 -16.67
N MET A 132 21.14 0.22 -17.30
CA MET A 132 20.66 1.44 -16.66
C MET A 132 19.15 1.39 -16.35
N GLN A 133 18.51 0.22 -16.43
CA GLN A 133 17.09 0.07 -16.10
C GLN A 133 16.75 0.51 -14.67
N PRO A 134 17.61 0.26 -13.66
CA PRO A 134 17.37 0.75 -12.31
C PRO A 134 17.78 2.21 -12.08
N SER A 135 17.90 3.01 -13.13
CA SER A 135 18.28 4.42 -13.03
C SER A 135 17.25 5.34 -13.68
N HIS A 136 17.11 6.55 -13.16
CA HIS A 136 16.21 7.56 -13.72
C HIS A 136 16.49 7.76 -15.22
N PRO A 137 15.45 7.81 -16.06
CA PRO A 137 15.64 7.98 -17.51
C PRO A 137 16.38 9.28 -17.82
N PHE A 138 17.33 9.20 -18.72
CA PHE A 138 18.13 10.33 -19.22
C PHE A 138 18.20 10.29 -20.75
N SER A 139 18.66 11.38 -21.36
CA SER A 139 18.66 11.62 -22.80
C SER A 139 17.27 11.50 -23.45
N LEU A 140 16.21 11.67 -22.65
CA LEU A 140 14.83 11.67 -23.12
C LEU A 140 14.43 13.06 -23.55
N ALA A 141 13.89 13.15 -24.78
CA ALA A 141 13.25 14.37 -25.25
C ALA A 141 11.87 14.55 -24.58
N LEU A 142 11.64 15.70 -24.01
CA LEU A 142 10.34 16.10 -23.45
C LEU A 142 9.54 16.91 -24.48
N PRO A 143 8.20 16.95 -24.42
CA PRO A 143 7.37 16.31 -23.41
C PRO A 143 7.16 14.82 -23.65
N LEU A 144 7.03 14.06 -22.56
CA LEU A 144 6.53 12.70 -22.63
C LEU A 144 5.01 12.76 -22.75
N LYS A 145 4.48 12.18 -23.83
CA LYS A 145 3.04 12.14 -24.06
C LYS A 145 2.34 11.38 -22.92
N ASP A 146 1.21 11.91 -22.51
CA ASP A 146 0.31 11.28 -21.51
C ASP A 146 0.88 11.12 -20.09
N ARG A 147 1.93 11.86 -19.73
CA ARG A 147 2.46 11.89 -18.36
C ARG A 147 1.76 12.97 -17.53
N ILE A 148 0.92 12.52 -16.59
CA ILE A 148 0.16 13.40 -15.69
C ILE A 148 1.01 13.96 -14.54
N ASP A 149 2.05 13.25 -14.16
CA ASP A 149 2.94 13.59 -13.06
C ASP A 149 4.01 14.62 -13.39
N LEU A 150 4.07 15.09 -14.64
CA LEU A 150 5.06 16.08 -15.06
C LEU A 150 4.49 17.50 -15.13
N VAL A 151 5.29 18.49 -14.78
CA VAL A 151 4.88 19.90 -14.81
C VAL A 151 4.46 20.33 -16.22
N ALA A 152 3.40 21.12 -16.32
CA ALA A 152 2.86 21.56 -17.60
C ALA A 152 3.84 22.40 -18.42
N SER A 153 4.74 23.14 -17.77
CA SER A 153 5.79 23.93 -18.44
C SER A 153 6.78 23.07 -19.22
N LEU A 154 7.00 21.81 -18.86
CA LEU A 154 7.82 20.88 -19.65
C LEU A 154 7.16 20.59 -21.01
N ALA A 155 5.83 20.42 -21.02
CA ALA A 155 5.08 20.11 -22.24
C ALA A 155 5.00 21.31 -23.19
N THR A 156 4.87 22.54 -22.67
CA THR A 156 4.60 23.72 -23.47
C THR A 156 5.83 24.56 -23.78
N ARG A 157 6.82 24.57 -22.90
CA ARG A 157 7.97 25.47 -22.98
C ARG A 157 9.31 24.77 -22.80
N HIS A 158 9.35 23.47 -22.62
CA HIS A 158 10.54 22.68 -22.27
C HIS A 158 11.32 23.25 -21.08
N LYS A 159 10.59 23.73 -20.07
CA LYS A 159 11.14 24.32 -18.85
C LYS A 159 10.66 23.58 -17.62
N THR A 160 11.57 23.38 -16.68
CA THR A 160 11.24 22.86 -15.34
C THR A 160 10.47 23.90 -14.53
N ALA A 161 9.86 23.47 -13.44
CA ALA A 161 9.21 24.35 -12.47
C ALA A 161 10.20 24.92 -11.45
N ASP A 162 11.50 24.69 -11.59
CA ASP A 162 12.51 25.23 -10.69
C ASP A 162 12.60 26.77 -10.81
N PRO A 163 12.21 27.52 -9.76
CA PRO A 163 12.23 28.98 -9.78
C PRO A 163 13.64 29.55 -9.84
N THR A 164 14.66 28.77 -9.45
CA THR A 164 16.06 29.18 -9.50
C THR A 164 16.68 29.00 -10.90
N GLY A 165 16.06 28.21 -11.77
CA GLY A 165 16.58 27.86 -13.08
C GLY A 165 17.79 26.93 -13.04
N ALA A 166 18.14 26.39 -11.88
CA ALA A 166 19.27 25.48 -11.72
C ALA A 166 18.99 24.10 -12.34
N VAL A 167 17.80 23.54 -12.10
CA VAL A 167 17.34 22.32 -12.77
C VAL A 167 16.87 22.67 -14.17
N ARG A 168 17.57 22.21 -15.18
CA ARG A 168 17.33 22.60 -16.57
C ARG A 168 17.38 21.42 -17.54
N LEU A 169 16.75 21.57 -18.67
CA LEU A 169 16.87 20.63 -19.78
C LEU A 169 18.01 21.06 -20.72
N ILE A 170 18.77 20.10 -21.16
CA ILE A 170 19.89 20.33 -22.07
C ILE A 170 19.44 19.98 -23.50
N GLY A 171 19.31 20.99 -24.33
CA GLY A 171 18.74 20.78 -25.67
C GLY A 171 17.32 20.21 -25.69
N GLY A 172 16.55 20.44 -24.63
CA GLY A 172 15.19 19.88 -24.45
C GLY A 172 15.14 18.50 -23.81
N ASN A 173 16.29 17.94 -23.43
CA ASN A 173 16.39 16.59 -22.85
C ASN A 173 16.75 16.66 -21.35
N VAL A 174 16.36 15.64 -20.63
CA VAL A 174 16.91 15.34 -19.30
C VAL A 174 18.29 14.70 -19.50
N GLU A 175 19.33 15.28 -18.93
CA GLU A 175 20.70 14.80 -18.98
C GLU A 175 21.27 14.71 -17.57
N CYS A 176 22.44 14.07 -17.38
CA CYS A 176 23.09 14.02 -16.07
C CYS A 176 23.25 15.42 -15.49
N THR A 177 23.59 16.42 -16.33
CA THR A 177 23.75 17.83 -15.94
C THR A 177 22.42 18.57 -15.68
N SER A 178 21.28 17.93 -15.87
CA SER A 178 20.01 18.47 -15.39
C SER A 178 19.91 18.44 -13.87
N CYS A 179 20.56 17.46 -13.24
CA CYS A 179 20.56 17.25 -11.79
C CYS A 179 21.91 17.53 -11.13
N HIS A 180 23.03 17.36 -11.87
CA HIS A 180 24.39 17.47 -11.34
C HIS A 180 25.20 18.57 -12.02
N ASP A 181 25.99 19.31 -11.25
CA ASP A 181 27.00 20.24 -11.76
C ASP A 181 28.36 19.86 -11.17
N PRO A 182 29.25 19.22 -11.93
CA PRO A 182 30.55 18.76 -11.43
C PRO A 182 31.49 19.88 -10.98
N HIS A 183 31.12 21.15 -11.22
CA HIS A 183 31.91 22.30 -10.83
C HIS A 183 31.52 22.90 -9.48
N VAL A 184 30.32 22.62 -8.94
CA VAL A 184 29.77 23.33 -7.79
C VAL A 184 29.13 22.39 -6.77
N GLN A 185 29.80 22.15 -5.67
CA GLN A 185 29.25 21.38 -4.54
C GLN A 185 28.52 22.28 -3.51
N ALA A 186 28.72 23.58 -3.53
CA ALA A 186 28.22 24.51 -2.51
C ALA A 186 26.68 24.55 -2.40
N LYS A 187 25.95 24.01 -3.37
CA LYS A 187 24.48 23.92 -3.38
C LYS A 187 23.96 22.62 -2.80
N ASP A 188 24.81 21.61 -2.68
CA ASP A 188 24.48 20.29 -2.18
C ASP A 188 25.39 19.95 -0.99
N LEU A 189 25.17 20.64 0.12
CA LEU A 189 25.98 20.49 1.33
C LEU A 189 25.69 19.20 2.09
N VAL A 190 24.53 18.59 1.87
CA VAL A 190 24.06 17.43 2.61
C VAL A 190 24.42 16.14 1.89
N SER A 191 23.98 15.95 0.64
CA SER A 191 24.26 14.71 -0.09
C SER A 191 25.66 14.65 -0.67
N GLN A 192 26.26 15.80 -0.94
CA GLN A 192 27.60 15.96 -1.53
C GLN A 192 27.76 15.23 -2.88
N ASN A 193 26.68 15.17 -3.66
CA ASN A 193 26.60 14.53 -4.97
C ASN A 193 26.57 15.55 -6.12
N PHE A 194 27.04 16.77 -5.93
CA PHE A 194 27.06 17.85 -6.92
C PHE A 194 25.67 18.22 -7.47
N LEU A 195 24.62 18.07 -6.67
CA LEU A 195 23.29 18.46 -7.11
C LEU A 195 23.24 19.97 -7.40
N VAL A 196 22.57 20.35 -8.49
CA VAL A 196 22.44 21.75 -8.92
C VAL A 196 21.64 22.60 -7.93
N ARG A 197 20.94 21.96 -7.00
CA ARG A 197 20.23 22.61 -5.89
C ARG A 197 20.07 21.64 -4.71
N ASP A 198 19.71 22.17 -3.54
CA ASP A 198 19.31 21.37 -2.40
C ASP A 198 18.12 20.47 -2.76
N SER A 199 18.18 19.20 -2.38
CA SER A 199 17.16 18.19 -2.65
C SER A 199 16.19 17.98 -1.48
N SER A 200 16.35 18.70 -0.38
CA SER A 200 15.47 18.58 0.79
C SER A 200 14.00 18.77 0.40
N ASN A 201 13.11 18.04 1.08
CA ASN A 201 11.67 18.07 0.81
C ASN A 201 11.30 17.77 -0.66
N GLY A 202 12.16 17.02 -1.36
CA GLY A 202 11.93 16.62 -2.75
C GLY A 202 12.07 17.72 -3.79
N GLN A 203 12.65 18.87 -3.46
CA GLN A 203 12.72 20.04 -4.34
C GLN A 203 13.36 19.75 -5.70
N MET A 204 14.36 18.87 -5.76
CA MET A 204 14.99 18.46 -7.00
C MET A 204 13.98 17.72 -7.92
N CYS A 205 13.24 16.80 -7.36
CA CYS A 205 12.26 15.98 -8.10
C CYS A 205 11.05 16.82 -8.54
N LEU A 206 10.55 17.66 -7.63
CA LEU A 206 9.38 18.52 -7.87
C LEU A 206 9.63 19.61 -8.92
N ALA A 207 10.88 19.84 -9.31
CA ALA A 207 11.19 20.69 -10.46
C ALA A 207 10.61 20.14 -11.78
N CYS A 208 10.39 18.84 -11.86
CA CYS A 208 9.82 18.14 -13.04
C CYS A 208 8.52 17.43 -12.72
N HIS A 209 8.37 16.84 -11.53
CA HIS A 209 7.19 16.12 -11.09
C HIS A 209 6.19 17.07 -10.41
N ASP A 210 4.96 17.11 -10.89
CA ASP A 210 3.97 18.11 -10.48
C ASP A 210 2.84 17.47 -9.65
N PRO A 211 2.84 17.71 -8.33
CA PRO A 211 1.74 17.21 -7.49
C PRO A 211 0.39 17.91 -7.75
N THR A 212 0.40 19.07 -8.40
CA THR A 212 -0.82 19.88 -8.57
C THR A 212 -1.58 19.58 -9.86
N ARG A 213 -0.96 18.83 -10.78
CA ARG A 213 -1.58 18.56 -12.08
C ARG A 213 -2.68 17.52 -11.97
N GLN A 214 -3.85 17.86 -12.48
CA GLN A 214 -4.98 16.95 -12.59
C GLN A 214 -5.39 16.75 -14.05
N MET A 215 -5.80 15.55 -14.39
CA MET A 215 -6.39 15.20 -15.68
C MET A 215 -7.67 14.39 -15.45
N SER A 216 -8.72 14.73 -16.19
CA SER A 216 -9.99 13.99 -16.10
C SER A 216 -9.78 12.49 -16.39
N GLY A 217 -10.29 11.65 -15.52
CA GLY A 217 -10.19 10.19 -15.64
C GLY A 217 -8.84 9.58 -15.22
N HIS A 218 -7.92 10.38 -14.69
CA HIS A 218 -6.63 9.88 -14.22
C HIS A 218 -6.34 10.43 -12.82
N VAL A 219 -5.79 9.59 -11.94
CA VAL A 219 -5.24 10.02 -10.65
C VAL A 219 -3.79 10.39 -10.84
N ASN A 220 -3.44 11.61 -10.46
CA ASN A 220 -2.04 11.95 -10.27
C ASN A 220 -1.58 11.32 -8.95
N PRO A 221 -0.64 10.38 -8.97
CA PRO A 221 -0.19 9.71 -7.74
C PRO A 221 0.44 10.65 -6.72
N LEU A 222 0.85 11.86 -7.14
CA LEU A 222 1.46 12.89 -6.29
C LEU A 222 0.45 13.94 -5.79
N ALA A 223 -0.83 13.87 -6.17
CA ALA A 223 -1.79 14.96 -5.97
C ALA A 223 -1.83 15.53 -4.55
N ASP A 224 -1.72 14.67 -3.56
CA ASP A 224 -1.81 15.05 -2.15
C ASP A 224 -0.46 14.96 -1.41
N TRP A 225 0.65 14.92 -2.15
CA TRP A 225 1.98 14.77 -1.55
C TRP A 225 2.25 15.73 -0.39
N ALA A 226 1.95 17.02 -0.57
CA ALA A 226 2.24 18.04 0.45
C ALA A 226 1.47 17.84 1.77
N ALA A 227 0.32 17.16 1.73
CA ALA A 227 -0.50 16.82 2.90
C ALA A 227 -0.21 15.40 3.41
N SER A 228 0.58 14.63 2.68
CA SER A 228 0.82 13.22 3.01
C SER A 228 1.56 13.05 4.33
N ALA A 229 1.32 11.91 4.96
CA ALA A 229 2.01 11.51 6.18
C ALA A 229 3.54 11.50 6.02
N HIS A 230 4.03 11.10 4.86
CA HIS A 230 5.47 11.04 4.59
C HIS A 230 6.07 12.44 4.38
N ALA A 231 5.40 13.31 3.63
CA ALA A 231 5.87 14.67 3.42
C ALA A 231 5.89 15.52 4.71
N LEU A 232 5.07 15.16 5.70
CA LEU A 232 4.99 15.86 6.98
C LEU A 232 5.71 15.14 8.13
N SER A 233 6.29 13.97 7.87
CA SER A 233 6.87 13.13 8.92
C SER A 233 8.18 13.67 9.48
N ALA A 234 8.17 13.97 10.78
CA ALA A 234 9.37 14.29 11.55
C ALA A 234 10.14 13.04 12.03
N ALA A 235 9.71 11.83 11.63
CA ALA A 235 10.40 10.59 11.97
C ALA A 235 11.84 10.62 11.47
N LYS A 236 12.79 10.27 12.34
CA LYS A 236 14.21 10.31 12.03
C LYS A 236 14.68 9.03 11.38
N ILE A 237 15.37 9.17 10.28
CA ILE A 237 15.97 8.08 9.51
C ILE A 237 17.30 7.67 10.15
N SER A 238 17.61 6.37 10.21
CA SER A 238 18.90 5.86 10.66
C SER A 238 20.01 6.21 9.68
N LEU A 239 21.24 6.35 10.18
CA LEU A 239 22.42 6.62 9.34
C LEU A 239 22.64 5.57 8.24
N GLN A 240 22.24 4.33 8.47
CA GLN A 240 22.38 3.25 7.48
C GLN A 240 21.34 3.33 6.36
N ALA A 241 20.18 3.95 6.62
CA ALA A 241 19.17 4.22 5.62
C ALA A 241 19.41 5.54 4.87
N GLN A 242 20.34 6.36 5.36
CA GLN A 242 20.67 7.66 4.81
C GLN A 242 21.55 7.52 3.56
N ILE A 243 20.93 7.36 2.44
CA ILE A 243 21.59 7.58 1.16
C ILE A 243 21.15 8.97 0.70
N GLY A 244 22.01 9.96 0.98
CA GLY A 244 21.70 11.35 0.70
C GLY A 244 21.54 12.23 1.93
N SER A 245 21.40 11.62 3.11
CA SER A 245 21.74 12.22 4.42
C SER A 245 20.80 13.26 5.02
N TYR A 246 19.56 13.34 4.60
CA TYR A 246 18.58 14.13 5.35
C TYR A 246 18.10 13.35 6.59
N SER A 247 17.94 14.07 7.70
CA SER A 247 17.74 13.44 9.01
C SER A 247 16.31 12.97 9.29
N THR A 248 15.33 13.40 8.50
CA THR A 248 13.92 13.03 8.68
C THR A 248 13.29 12.56 7.37
N VAL A 249 12.23 11.76 7.46
CA VAL A 249 11.47 11.29 6.30
C VAL A 249 10.98 12.47 5.45
N ALA A 250 10.43 13.53 6.06
CA ALA A 250 9.97 14.71 5.34
C ALA A 250 11.10 15.42 4.58
N ALA A 251 12.26 15.57 5.20
CA ALA A 251 13.40 16.24 4.56
C ALA A 251 14.02 15.37 3.46
N ASP A 252 14.08 14.07 3.65
CA ASP A 252 14.57 13.08 2.69
C ASP A 252 13.56 12.84 1.55
N ALA A 253 12.28 12.98 1.85
CA ALA A 253 11.17 13.00 0.90
C ALA A 253 11.20 11.84 -0.11
N CYS A 254 11.28 12.15 -1.40
CA CYS A 254 11.22 11.17 -2.50
C CYS A 254 12.31 10.10 -2.38
N ILE A 255 13.52 10.47 -1.96
CA ILE A 255 14.65 9.55 -1.88
C ILE A 255 14.58 8.60 -0.67
N SER A 256 13.64 8.78 0.24
CA SER A 256 13.35 7.77 1.27
C SER A 256 12.91 6.43 0.67
N CYS A 257 12.18 6.48 -0.47
CA CYS A 257 11.62 5.31 -1.14
C CYS A 257 12.22 5.08 -2.53
N HIS A 258 12.58 6.15 -3.25
CA HIS A 258 13.10 6.08 -4.61
C HIS A 258 14.61 6.23 -4.65
N ALA A 259 15.27 5.39 -5.45
CA ALA A 259 16.68 5.54 -5.77
C ALA A 259 16.82 6.11 -7.19
N PRO A 260 17.31 7.34 -7.38
CA PRO A 260 17.50 7.90 -8.71
C PRO A 260 18.47 7.09 -9.58
N HIS A 261 19.40 6.38 -8.93
CA HIS A 261 20.37 5.49 -9.57
C HIS A 261 20.45 4.17 -8.83
N ASN A 262 20.66 3.11 -9.56
CA ASN A 262 20.90 1.76 -9.02
C ASN A 262 19.81 1.29 -8.03
N GLY A 263 18.55 1.62 -8.31
CA GLY A 263 17.42 1.10 -7.54
C GLY A 263 17.40 -0.44 -7.54
N SER A 264 16.95 -1.06 -6.46
CA SER A 264 16.82 -2.52 -6.39
C SER A 264 15.63 -3.05 -7.17
N ALA A 265 14.62 -2.21 -7.42
CA ALA A 265 13.47 -2.50 -8.25
C ALA A 265 13.50 -1.65 -9.52
N THR A 266 13.34 -2.27 -10.68
CA THR A 266 13.26 -1.57 -11.95
C THR A 266 11.96 -0.77 -12.07
N ALA A 267 10.87 -1.28 -11.48
CA ALA A 267 9.60 -0.56 -11.46
C ALA A 267 9.68 0.65 -10.53
N ARG A 268 9.45 1.84 -11.08
CA ARG A 268 9.35 3.12 -10.34
C ARG A 268 10.59 3.49 -9.51
N LEU A 269 11.73 2.87 -9.80
CA LEU A 269 13.01 3.16 -9.13
C LEU A 269 12.96 3.03 -7.61
N LEU A 270 12.23 2.07 -7.08
CA LEU A 270 12.15 1.83 -5.64
C LEU A 270 13.50 1.29 -5.11
N ARG A 271 13.81 1.62 -3.86
CA ARG A 271 14.99 1.12 -3.17
C ARG A 271 14.89 -0.36 -2.81
N GLY A 272 13.71 -0.78 -2.36
CA GLY A 272 13.38 -2.15 -2.01
C GLY A 272 12.62 -2.86 -3.13
N GLN A 273 12.64 -4.19 -3.11
CA GLN A 273 11.78 -5.00 -3.95
C GLN A 273 10.49 -5.32 -3.21
N ASN A 274 9.36 -5.23 -3.90
CA ASN A 274 8.05 -5.48 -3.33
C ASN A 274 7.80 -4.63 -2.06
N GLU A 275 7.35 -5.26 -0.97
CA GLU A 275 7.05 -4.62 0.31
C GLU A 275 8.27 -4.21 1.11
N GLN A 276 9.48 -4.63 0.70
CA GLN A 276 10.71 -4.29 1.42
C GLN A 276 10.94 -2.79 1.53
N ASP A 277 10.49 -2.04 0.52
CA ASP A 277 10.60 -0.59 0.52
C ASP A 277 9.77 0.03 1.66
N CYS A 278 8.53 -0.42 1.85
CA CYS A 278 7.67 0.03 2.93
C CYS A 278 8.13 -0.52 4.30
N LEU A 279 8.41 -1.82 4.35
CA LEU A 279 8.79 -2.51 5.57
C LEU A 279 10.19 -2.12 6.08
N ALA A 280 11.02 -1.49 5.28
CA ALA A 280 12.27 -0.88 5.77
C ALA A 280 12.01 0.08 6.94
N CYS A 281 10.88 0.79 6.91
CA CYS A 281 10.46 1.69 7.99
C CYS A 281 9.32 1.10 8.84
N HIS A 282 8.35 0.45 8.19
CA HIS A 282 7.12 -0.05 8.83
C HIS A 282 7.26 -1.45 9.49
N ASN A 283 8.48 -1.84 9.85
CA ASN A 283 8.80 -3.12 10.50
C ASN A 283 9.17 -3.00 11.98
N GLY A 284 9.03 -1.82 12.59
CA GLY A 284 9.38 -1.59 14.00
C GLY A 284 10.79 -1.11 14.25
N GLY A 285 11.60 -0.76 13.20
CA GLY A 285 12.65 0.13 13.54
C GLY A 285 14.07 -0.03 13.09
N SER A 286 14.40 -0.76 12.02
CA SER A 286 15.81 -0.72 11.59
C SER A 286 16.17 0.58 10.84
N SER A 287 15.24 1.15 10.09
CA SER A 287 15.47 2.37 9.30
C SER A 287 14.97 3.65 9.96
N ILE A 288 14.14 3.56 10.99
CA ILE A 288 13.64 4.70 11.75
C ILE A 288 14.16 4.65 13.19
N THR A 289 14.85 5.70 13.62
CA THR A 289 15.43 5.76 14.97
C THR A 289 14.49 6.37 16.00
N SER A 290 13.60 7.25 15.60
CA SER A 290 12.62 7.87 16.50
C SER A 290 11.53 8.62 15.72
N GLY A 291 10.41 8.91 16.39
CA GLY A 291 9.35 9.78 15.87
C GLY A 291 8.28 9.09 15.05
N MET A 292 8.39 7.78 14.80
CA MET A 292 7.32 7.01 14.19
C MET A 292 6.34 6.53 15.27
N ALA A 293 5.06 6.62 14.98
CA ALA A 293 4.04 6.11 15.90
C ALA A 293 4.10 4.57 15.97
N PRO A 294 3.95 3.96 17.17
CA PRO A 294 4.04 2.51 17.34
C PRO A 294 3.10 1.71 16.41
N TYR A 295 1.92 2.24 16.18
CA TYR A 295 0.92 1.60 15.31
C TYR A 295 1.27 1.62 13.81
N ALA A 296 2.28 2.36 13.41
CA ALA A 296 2.77 2.33 12.04
C ALA A 296 3.67 1.12 11.78
N ASN A 297 4.07 0.39 12.83
CA ASN A 297 4.70 -0.92 12.68
C ASN A 297 3.64 -1.96 12.32
N VAL A 298 3.59 -2.34 11.06
CA VAL A 298 2.64 -3.34 10.55
C VAL A 298 3.22 -4.74 10.42
N ALA A 299 4.53 -4.91 10.55
CA ALA A 299 5.19 -6.20 10.38
C ALA A 299 4.64 -7.32 11.28
N PRO A 300 4.28 -7.07 12.55
CA PRO A 300 3.68 -8.10 13.41
C PRO A 300 2.36 -8.66 12.86
N GLU A 301 1.64 -7.90 12.04
CA GLU A 301 0.38 -8.32 11.45
C GLU A 301 0.54 -9.42 10.40
N TYR A 302 1.71 -9.51 9.79
CA TYR A 302 2.05 -10.49 8.77
C TYR A 302 2.84 -11.70 9.31
N THR A 303 3.03 -11.77 10.62
CA THR A 303 3.81 -12.83 11.27
C THR A 303 2.88 -13.87 11.89
N ALA A 304 3.16 -15.15 11.67
CA ALA A 304 2.39 -16.23 12.28
C ALA A 304 2.32 -16.08 13.82
N PRO A 305 1.18 -16.36 14.46
CA PRO A 305 0.04 -17.11 13.91
C PRO A 305 -1.05 -16.26 13.22
N LYS A 306 -0.82 -14.98 12.95
CA LYS A 306 -1.83 -14.13 12.29
C LYS A 306 -2.02 -14.52 10.82
N ALA A 307 -3.27 -14.47 10.37
CA ALA A 307 -3.64 -14.58 8.97
C ALA A 307 -3.75 -13.19 8.37
N GLY A 308 -3.10 -12.94 7.24
CA GLY A 308 -3.11 -11.67 6.53
C GLY A 308 -3.29 -11.85 5.03
N HIS A 309 -3.35 -10.76 4.28
CA HIS A 309 -3.22 -10.81 2.84
C HIS A 309 -1.82 -11.31 2.47
N PRO A 310 -1.70 -12.27 1.55
CA PRO A 310 -0.40 -12.80 1.17
C PRO A 310 0.40 -11.78 0.37
N PHE A 311 1.67 -11.62 0.69
CA PHE A 311 2.58 -10.80 -0.10
C PHE A 311 2.98 -11.51 -1.41
N PRO A 312 3.37 -10.76 -2.45
CA PRO A 312 3.97 -11.32 -3.65
C PRO A 312 5.28 -12.04 -3.31
N THR A 313 5.59 -13.04 -4.12
CA THR A 313 6.83 -13.82 -4.00
C THR A 313 7.68 -13.63 -5.26
N SER A 314 8.91 -14.13 -5.25
CA SER A 314 9.77 -14.11 -6.44
C SER A 314 9.19 -14.90 -7.63
N SER A 315 8.37 -15.92 -7.34
CA SER A 315 7.66 -16.69 -8.36
C SER A 315 6.33 -16.08 -8.78
N ASN A 316 5.86 -15.09 -8.06
CA ASN A 316 4.62 -14.36 -8.32
C ASN A 316 4.82 -12.88 -7.94
N PRO A 317 5.64 -12.15 -8.70
CA PRO A 317 5.91 -10.74 -8.42
C PRO A 317 4.67 -9.91 -8.72
N HIS A 318 4.49 -8.84 -7.96
CA HIS A 318 3.48 -7.84 -8.26
C HIS A 318 3.87 -7.03 -9.50
N ASP A 319 2.97 -6.93 -10.46
CA ASP A 319 3.08 -5.99 -11.56
C ASP A 319 2.16 -4.80 -11.29
N ALA A 320 2.74 -3.62 -11.12
CA ALA A 320 1.98 -2.40 -10.87
C ALA A 320 0.98 -2.03 -11.99
N ALA A 321 1.10 -2.66 -13.16
CA ALA A 321 0.18 -2.53 -14.27
C ALA A 321 -0.88 -3.63 -14.31
N GLU A 322 -0.91 -4.53 -13.33
CA GLU A 322 -1.95 -5.55 -13.26
C GLU A 322 -3.33 -4.92 -13.31
N LYS A 323 -4.00 -5.21 -14.39
CA LYS A 323 -5.43 -4.96 -14.50
C LYS A 323 -6.10 -6.08 -13.74
N VAL A 324 -6.80 -5.76 -12.69
CA VAL A 324 -7.65 -6.69 -11.94
C VAL A 324 -7.12 -8.12 -11.94
N LEU A 325 -6.77 -8.66 -10.82
CA LEU A 325 -6.14 -9.96 -10.56
C LEU A 325 -6.84 -11.14 -11.24
N LEU A 326 -6.66 -11.31 -12.53
CA LEU A 326 -7.48 -12.27 -13.28
C LEU A 326 -6.94 -13.69 -13.25
N ASN A 327 -5.62 -13.90 -13.18
CA ASN A 327 -5.04 -15.21 -13.36
C ASN A 327 -3.80 -15.49 -12.51
N ASN A 328 -3.44 -14.60 -11.60
CA ASN A 328 -2.24 -14.74 -10.80
C ASN A 328 -2.54 -15.36 -9.43
N ASN A 329 -1.54 -16.01 -8.85
CA ASN A 329 -1.61 -16.46 -7.48
C ASN A 329 -1.96 -15.30 -6.55
N ARG A 330 -2.65 -15.58 -5.45
CA ARG A 330 -3.03 -14.56 -4.48
C ARG A 330 -1.83 -13.76 -4.03
N HIS A 331 -1.88 -12.47 -4.20
CA HIS A 331 -1.00 -11.53 -3.54
C HIS A 331 -1.69 -10.18 -3.40
N ALA A 332 -1.28 -9.42 -2.40
CA ALA A 332 -1.67 -8.03 -2.22
C ALA A 332 -0.44 -7.28 -1.75
N THR A 333 -0.23 -6.10 -2.29
CA THR A 333 0.87 -5.22 -1.90
C THR A 333 0.36 -4.04 -1.10
N CYS A 334 1.26 -3.35 -0.41
CA CYS A 334 0.91 -2.13 0.30
C CYS A 334 0.24 -1.10 -0.63
N VAL A 335 0.73 -0.99 -1.88
CA VAL A 335 0.23 -0.02 -2.87
C VAL A 335 -1.11 -0.37 -3.49
N ASP A 336 -1.64 -1.57 -3.28
CA ASP A 336 -3.01 -1.90 -3.69
C ASP A 336 -4.05 -1.19 -2.83
N CYS A 337 -3.69 -0.88 -1.58
CA CYS A 337 -4.57 -0.25 -0.60
C CYS A 337 -4.09 1.12 -0.13
N HIS A 338 -2.82 1.46 -0.35
CA HIS A 338 -2.23 2.72 0.09
C HIS A 338 -1.51 3.44 -1.06
N ASN A 339 -1.73 4.75 -1.16
CA ASN A 339 -0.88 5.62 -1.95
C ASN A 339 0.15 6.29 -1.03
N GLY A 340 1.42 5.88 -1.13
CA GLY A 340 2.49 6.44 -0.29
C GLY A 340 2.69 7.94 -0.44
N HIS A 341 2.21 8.54 -1.53
CA HIS A 341 2.28 9.98 -1.77
C HIS A 341 1.06 10.75 -1.24
N GLY A 342 -0.09 10.08 -1.01
CA GLY A 342 -1.33 10.73 -0.63
C GLY A 342 -1.92 10.27 0.71
N SER A 343 -1.39 9.18 1.29
CA SER A 343 -1.88 8.69 2.59
C SER A 343 -1.66 9.70 3.71
N GLU A 344 -2.73 10.06 4.41
CA GLU A 344 -2.71 11.03 5.52
C GLU A 344 -2.86 10.33 6.88
N THR A 345 -2.29 10.93 7.92
CA THR A 345 -2.43 10.43 9.31
C THR A 345 -3.45 11.20 10.12
N VAL A 346 -3.76 12.42 9.72
CA VAL A 346 -4.57 13.35 10.50
C VAL A 346 -5.85 13.67 9.75
N GLY A 347 -6.96 13.44 10.39
CA GLY A 347 -8.29 13.74 9.85
C GLY A 347 -9.36 13.04 10.66
N ALA A 348 -10.57 13.59 10.70
CA ALA A 348 -11.72 12.89 11.23
C ALA A 348 -11.95 11.63 10.38
N PHE A 349 -12.28 10.51 11.02
CA PHE A 349 -12.68 9.33 10.28
C PHE A 349 -13.92 9.68 9.44
N PRO A 350 -13.85 9.57 8.12
CA PRO A 350 -15.01 9.83 7.31
C PRO A 350 -16.13 8.84 7.64
N SER A 351 -17.36 9.32 7.53
CA SER A 351 -18.51 8.45 7.71
C SER A 351 -18.56 7.37 6.63
N PRO A 352 -18.94 6.14 6.95
CA PRO A 352 -19.20 5.13 5.94
C PRO A 352 -20.17 5.63 4.85
N PRO A 353 -19.95 5.25 3.61
CA PRO A 353 -18.97 4.29 3.10
C PRO A 353 -17.63 4.89 2.67
N LEU A 354 -17.39 6.17 2.95
CA LEU A 354 -16.24 6.90 2.42
C LEU A 354 -14.90 6.26 2.79
N ILE A 355 -13.97 6.36 1.84
CA ILE A 355 -12.62 5.84 1.98
C ILE A 355 -11.86 6.58 3.08
N ARG A 356 -10.95 5.89 3.75
CA ARG A 356 -10.13 6.47 4.82
C ARG A 356 -9.03 7.36 4.24
N VAL A 357 -8.63 8.38 5.00
CA VAL A 357 -7.53 9.26 4.60
C VAL A 357 -6.20 8.52 4.39
N SER A 358 -5.98 7.41 5.09
CA SER A 358 -4.82 6.53 4.88
C SER A 358 -4.87 5.76 3.55
N GLN A 359 -6.02 5.73 2.89
CA GLN A 359 -6.26 5.07 1.61
C GLN A 359 -6.62 6.08 0.51
N LYS A 360 -6.31 7.35 0.71
CA LYS A 360 -6.61 8.40 -0.26
C LYS A 360 -5.91 8.16 -1.60
N ASP A 361 -6.57 8.52 -2.69
CA ASP A 361 -6.06 8.44 -4.07
C ASP A 361 -5.69 7.02 -4.56
N ILE A 362 -6.31 5.99 -4.01
CA ILE A 362 -6.16 4.63 -4.53
C ILE A 362 -7.20 4.32 -5.60
N ALA A 363 -6.90 3.30 -6.40
CA ALA A 363 -7.83 2.79 -7.40
C ALA A 363 -8.96 1.96 -6.78
N GLY A 364 -10.08 1.92 -7.48
CA GLY A 364 -11.26 1.14 -7.11
C GLY A 364 -11.94 0.50 -8.31
N ILE A 365 -13.01 -0.25 -8.01
CA ILE A 365 -13.95 -0.81 -8.98
C ILE A 365 -15.35 -0.34 -8.63
N ASN A 366 -16.11 0.05 -9.63
CA ASN A 366 -17.50 0.45 -9.46
C ASN A 366 -18.35 -0.75 -9.03
N ALA A 367 -19.03 -0.61 -7.88
CA ALA A 367 -19.83 -1.69 -7.32
C ALA A 367 -21.08 -2.01 -8.15
N SER A 368 -21.58 -1.07 -8.97
CA SER A 368 -22.80 -1.27 -9.74
C SER A 368 -22.63 -2.24 -10.92
N ASP A 369 -21.44 -2.30 -11.50
CA ASP A 369 -21.11 -3.19 -12.62
C ASP A 369 -20.02 -4.22 -12.29
N GLY A 370 -19.24 -3.97 -11.23
CA GLY A 370 -18.18 -4.84 -10.76
C GLY A 370 -16.93 -4.90 -11.66
N VAL A 371 -16.84 -4.07 -12.68
CA VAL A 371 -15.76 -4.11 -13.69
C VAL A 371 -15.16 -2.74 -14.03
N SER A 372 -15.94 -1.67 -13.98
CA SER A 372 -15.46 -0.33 -14.34
C SER A 372 -14.47 0.19 -13.31
N ALA A 373 -13.27 0.54 -13.78
CA ALA A 373 -12.23 1.09 -12.92
C ALA A 373 -12.60 2.50 -12.45
N LEU A 374 -12.35 2.76 -11.19
CA LEU A 374 -12.46 4.07 -10.55
C LEU A 374 -11.07 4.58 -10.18
N ALA A 375 -10.84 5.85 -10.44
CA ALA A 375 -9.57 6.51 -10.12
C ALA A 375 -9.83 7.99 -9.79
N PRO A 376 -9.88 8.37 -8.50
CA PRO A 376 -9.74 7.54 -7.30
C PRO A 376 -11.01 6.78 -6.89
N ALA A 377 -10.86 5.80 -5.99
CA ALA A 377 -11.96 5.25 -5.22
C ALA A 377 -12.49 6.31 -4.24
N ILE A 378 -13.82 6.37 -4.11
CA ILE A 378 -14.50 7.29 -3.18
C ILE A 378 -14.95 6.53 -1.93
N ASN A 379 -15.46 5.33 -2.14
CA ASN A 379 -15.94 4.45 -1.07
C ASN A 379 -14.93 3.35 -0.76
N GLN A 380 -14.83 2.96 0.51
CA GLN A 380 -13.83 1.97 0.93
C GLN A 380 -14.01 0.62 0.21
N TYR A 381 -15.23 0.16 0.06
CA TYR A 381 -15.52 -1.11 -0.60
C TYR A 381 -15.04 -1.15 -2.06
N GLU A 382 -14.99 -0.03 -2.77
CA GLU A 382 -14.54 0.04 -4.16
C GLU A 382 -13.10 -0.45 -4.33
N ASN A 383 -12.25 -0.17 -3.35
CA ASN A 383 -10.89 -0.72 -3.34
C ASN A 383 -10.89 -2.23 -3.09
N CYS A 384 -11.66 -2.70 -2.12
CA CYS A 384 -11.77 -4.14 -1.84
C CYS A 384 -12.30 -4.94 -3.04
N LEU A 385 -13.25 -4.37 -3.79
CA LEU A 385 -13.85 -4.99 -4.97
C LEU A 385 -12.88 -5.18 -6.14
N ARG A 386 -11.71 -4.56 -6.12
CA ARG A 386 -10.65 -4.87 -7.11
C ARG A 386 -10.28 -6.36 -7.08
N CYS A 387 -10.27 -6.96 -5.91
CA CYS A 387 -9.96 -8.37 -5.70
C CYS A 387 -11.19 -9.20 -5.32
N HIS A 388 -12.13 -8.62 -4.58
CA HIS A 388 -13.34 -9.25 -4.06
C HIS A 388 -14.60 -8.93 -4.89
N GLY A 389 -14.44 -8.50 -6.14
CA GLY A 389 -15.51 -8.22 -7.09
C GLY A 389 -15.69 -9.31 -8.13
N THR A 390 -16.21 -8.94 -9.31
CA THR A 390 -16.58 -9.84 -10.41
C THR A 390 -15.40 -10.37 -11.23
N SER A 391 -14.17 -10.05 -10.90
CA SER A 391 -13.02 -10.54 -11.64
C SER A 391 -12.99 -12.07 -11.69
N SER A 392 -13.03 -12.63 -12.90
CA SER A 392 -12.99 -14.07 -13.13
C SER A 392 -11.56 -14.62 -13.01
N GLY A 393 -11.43 -15.92 -12.76
CA GLY A 393 -10.15 -16.61 -12.77
C GLY A 393 -9.34 -16.53 -11.48
N LYS A 394 -9.86 -15.97 -10.40
CA LYS A 394 -9.22 -15.97 -9.10
C LYS A 394 -9.08 -17.39 -8.57
N GLN A 395 -7.87 -17.78 -8.20
CA GLN A 395 -7.69 -19.05 -7.50
C GLN A 395 -8.20 -18.92 -6.06
N VAL A 396 -9.18 -19.77 -5.73
CA VAL A 396 -9.54 -20.01 -4.34
C VAL A 396 -8.50 -20.92 -3.75
N LEU A 397 -7.54 -20.38 -3.03
CA LEU A 397 -6.61 -21.19 -2.24
C LEU A 397 -7.38 -21.95 -1.15
N PRO A 398 -6.86 -23.11 -0.70
CA PRO A 398 -7.45 -23.82 0.42
C PRO A 398 -7.65 -22.84 1.58
N ILE A 399 -8.88 -22.69 1.99
CA ILE A 399 -9.22 -21.82 3.12
C ILE A 399 -8.79 -22.54 4.37
N TYR A 400 -8.00 -21.90 5.19
CA TYR A 400 -7.63 -22.42 6.49
C TYR A 400 -8.89 -22.43 7.37
N GLY A 401 -9.43 -23.63 7.59
CA GLY A 401 -10.58 -23.84 8.43
C GLY A 401 -11.87 -24.22 7.67
N TYR A 402 -12.92 -24.45 8.43
CA TYR A 402 -14.23 -24.80 7.93
C TYR A 402 -14.94 -23.58 7.36
N LEU A 403 -15.56 -23.75 6.19
CA LEU A 403 -16.51 -22.78 5.63
C LEU A 403 -17.90 -23.40 5.51
N PRO A 404 -18.94 -22.70 5.97
CA PRO A 404 -20.32 -23.11 5.75
C PRO A 404 -20.66 -23.23 4.25
N VAL A 405 -21.28 -24.33 3.87
CA VAL A 405 -21.91 -24.47 2.56
C VAL A 405 -23.35 -23.97 2.68
N ARG A 406 -23.64 -22.87 2.04
CA ARG A 406 -24.91 -22.19 2.17
C ARG A 406 -26.01 -22.86 1.36
N ALA A 407 -27.21 -22.93 1.94
CA ALA A 407 -28.41 -23.44 1.25
C ALA A 407 -28.70 -22.67 -0.04
N VAL A 408 -28.39 -21.38 -0.02
CA VAL A 408 -28.43 -20.49 -1.17
C VAL A 408 -27.02 -20.11 -1.52
N SER A 409 -26.53 -20.61 -2.63
CA SER A 409 -25.20 -20.24 -3.10
C SER A 409 -25.17 -18.79 -3.60
N ALA A 410 -24.17 -18.05 -3.16
CA ALA A 410 -23.88 -16.73 -3.69
C ALA A 410 -23.01 -16.76 -4.98
N GLY A 411 -22.74 -17.96 -5.51
CA GLY A 411 -21.84 -18.16 -6.65
C GLY A 411 -20.37 -18.15 -6.23
N ASP A 412 -19.55 -17.33 -6.86
CA ASP A 412 -18.14 -17.20 -6.54
C ASP A 412 -17.96 -16.62 -5.11
N PRO A 413 -17.35 -17.36 -4.17
CA PRO A 413 -17.18 -16.91 -2.80
C PRO A 413 -16.26 -15.69 -2.66
N LEU A 414 -15.43 -15.39 -3.66
CA LEU A 414 -14.58 -14.21 -3.70
C LEU A 414 -15.29 -12.99 -4.28
N ASN A 415 -16.42 -13.17 -4.98
CA ASN A 415 -17.23 -12.06 -5.45
C ASN A 415 -18.30 -11.73 -4.41
N VAL A 416 -18.02 -10.74 -3.58
CA VAL A 416 -18.94 -10.33 -2.52
C VAL A 416 -20.03 -9.35 -3.00
N ILE A 417 -19.94 -8.84 -4.23
CA ILE A 417 -20.92 -7.87 -4.75
C ILE A 417 -22.32 -8.47 -4.72
N SER A 418 -22.47 -9.70 -5.23
CA SER A 418 -23.77 -10.39 -5.26
C SER A 418 -24.36 -10.63 -3.87
N GLN A 419 -23.52 -10.69 -2.85
CA GLN A 419 -23.94 -10.89 -1.46
C GLN A 419 -24.43 -9.60 -0.80
N PHE A 420 -23.78 -8.46 -1.10
CA PHE A 420 -24.10 -7.17 -0.51
C PHE A 420 -25.03 -6.29 -1.35
N ALA A 421 -25.30 -6.64 -2.60
CA ALA A 421 -26.19 -5.92 -3.50
C ALA A 421 -27.35 -6.82 -3.94
N PRO A 422 -28.28 -7.16 -3.05
CA PRO A 422 -29.39 -8.03 -3.39
C PRO A 422 -30.28 -7.37 -4.45
N THR A 423 -30.59 -8.13 -5.49
CA THR A 423 -31.47 -7.66 -6.58
C THR A 423 -32.94 -7.57 -6.17
N ASN A 424 -33.30 -8.22 -5.08
CA ASN A 424 -34.63 -8.19 -4.51
C ASN A 424 -34.61 -7.47 -3.15
N PRO A 425 -35.42 -6.44 -2.91
CA PRO A 425 -35.42 -5.68 -1.67
C PRO A 425 -35.89 -6.48 -0.43
N VAL A 426 -36.45 -7.67 -0.62
CA VAL A 426 -36.82 -8.59 0.48
C VAL A 426 -35.61 -9.34 1.02
N ILE A 427 -34.57 -9.49 0.22
CA ILE A 427 -33.34 -10.19 0.60
C ILE A 427 -32.50 -9.29 1.50
N SER A 428 -32.02 -9.84 2.60
CA SER A 428 -31.22 -9.09 3.55
C SER A 428 -29.72 -9.21 3.31
N SER A 429 -29.02 -8.12 3.53
CA SER A 429 -27.56 -8.06 3.61
C SER A 429 -27.14 -7.02 4.66
N HIS A 430 -25.94 -7.14 5.19
CA HIS A 430 -25.36 -6.02 5.95
C HIS A 430 -25.16 -4.82 5.00
N PRO A 431 -25.40 -3.59 5.48
CA PRO A 431 -25.42 -2.39 4.64
C PRO A 431 -24.00 -1.88 4.32
N VAL A 432 -23.25 -2.64 3.50
CA VAL A 432 -21.89 -2.27 3.05
C VAL A 432 -21.96 -1.52 1.72
N LEU A 433 -22.62 -2.09 0.70
CA LEU A 433 -22.76 -1.49 -0.63
C LEU A 433 -24.00 -0.59 -0.77
N HIS A 434 -24.88 -0.60 0.21
CA HIS A 434 -26.11 0.18 0.23
C HIS A 434 -26.39 0.69 1.65
N THR A 435 -27.26 1.67 1.76
CA THR A 435 -27.75 2.13 3.07
C THR A 435 -28.77 1.16 3.64
N SER A 436 -28.80 0.99 4.97
CA SER A 436 -29.87 0.26 5.62
C SER A 436 -31.22 0.90 5.27
N SER A 437 -32.21 0.10 4.86
CA SER A 437 -33.56 0.60 4.61
C SER A 437 -34.17 1.10 5.93
N SER A 438 -34.57 2.38 5.94
CA SER A 438 -35.27 2.98 7.06
C SER A 438 -36.56 2.21 7.36
N GLY A 439 -36.65 1.54 8.47
CA GLY A 439 -37.83 0.79 8.89
C GLY A 439 -37.55 -0.66 9.33
N ARG A 440 -36.34 -1.18 9.11
CA ARG A 440 -35.96 -2.54 9.52
C ARG A 440 -34.75 -2.55 10.48
N VAL A 441 -34.66 -1.56 11.36
CA VAL A 441 -33.61 -1.55 12.40
C VAL A 441 -33.86 -2.75 13.31
N GLN A 442 -32.86 -3.62 13.43
CA GLN A 442 -32.95 -4.76 14.34
C GLN A 442 -33.00 -4.29 15.79
N PRO A 443 -33.92 -4.81 16.61
CA PRO A 443 -34.04 -4.38 18.02
C PRO A 443 -32.75 -4.54 18.82
N SER A 444 -31.90 -5.47 18.43
CA SER A 444 -30.62 -5.75 19.08
C SER A 444 -29.49 -4.80 18.68
N LEU A 445 -29.69 -3.91 17.71
CA LEU A 445 -28.62 -3.06 17.22
C LEU A 445 -28.24 -2.03 18.30
N LEU A 446 -26.93 -1.98 18.63
CA LEU A 446 -26.37 -1.02 19.55
C LEU A 446 -26.35 0.39 18.93
N THR A 447 -26.36 1.42 19.76
CA THR A 447 -26.18 2.81 19.31
C THR A 447 -24.75 3.05 18.79
N ASN A 448 -23.77 2.46 19.48
CA ASN A 448 -22.35 2.50 19.11
C ASN A 448 -21.80 1.09 19.04
N MET A 449 -20.81 0.90 18.16
CA MET A 449 -20.03 -0.33 18.17
C MET A 449 -19.29 -0.49 19.50
N LEU A 450 -19.16 -1.71 19.99
CA LEU A 450 -18.33 -1.97 21.15
C LEU A 450 -16.84 -1.92 20.78
N ASP A 451 -16.02 -1.42 21.70
CA ASP A 451 -14.56 -1.54 21.60
C ASP A 451 -14.09 -2.98 21.93
N LEU A 452 -12.79 -3.24 21.82
CA LEU A 452 -12.20 -4.56 22.10
C LEU A 452 -12.29 -4.96 23.58
N LYS A 453 -12.62 -4.01 24.46
CA LYS A 453 -12.82 -4.23 25.89
C LYS A 453 -14.30 -4.38 26.26
N GLY A 454 -15.18 -4.27 25.26
CA GLY A 454 -16.63 -4.35 25.48
C GLY A 454 -17.27 -3.03 25.91
N GLY A 455 -16.56 -1.92 25.83
CA GLY A 455 -17.08 -0.58 26.15
C GLY A 455 -17.88 0.03 24.99
N ALA A 456 -18.78 0.95 25.31
CA ALA A 456 -19.61 1.68 24.33
C ALA A 456 -18.87 2.89 23.71
N THR A 457 -17.57 2.90 23.72
CA THR A 457 -16.71 3.99 23.21
C THR A 457 -16.39 3.86 21.72
N GLY A 458 -16.84 2.79 21.09
CA GLY A 458 -16.67 2.58 19.65
C GLY A 458 -17.45 3.58 18.80
N ARG A 459 -17.19 3.56 17.51
CA ARG A 459 -17.85 4.43 16.54
C ARG A 459 -19.38 4.28 16.58
N ALA A 460 -20.09 5.40 16.46
CA ALA A 460 -21.55 5.40 16.36
C ALA A 460 -22.03 4.56 15.16
N MET A 461 -23.10 3.82 15.36
CA MET A 461 -23.75 3.07 14.29
C MET A 461 -24.41 4.05 13.32
N GLY A 462 -24.03 3.94 12.05
CA GLY A 462 -24.64 4.70 10.96
C GLY A 462 -25.57 3.81 10.11
N ASN A 463 -26.10 4.40 9.05
CA ASN A 463 -26.94 3.69 8.09
C ASN A 463 -26.13 2.77 7.15
N GLN A 464 -24.82 2.83 7.24
CA GLN A 464 -23.90 2.03 6.44
C GLN A 464 -22.67 1.67 7.25
N ILE A 465 -22.05 0.54 6.94
CA ILE A 465 -20.84 0.03 7.57
C ILE A 465 -19.74 -0.21 6.52
N LEU A 466 -18.52 -0.37 6.99
CA LEU A 466 -17.34 -0.62 6.17
C LEU A 466 -16.99 -2.13 6.19
N CYS A 467 -16.32 -2.60 5.15
CA CYS A 467 -15.70 -3.93 5.17
C CYS A 467 -14.78 -4.08 6.39
N THR A 468 -14.07 -3.02 6.75
CA THR A 468 -13.15 -2.99 7.90
C THR A 468 -13.84 -2.91 9.26
N ASP A 469 -15.16 -2.80 9.32
CA ASP A 469 -15.86 -2.95 10.61
C ASP A 469 -15.88 -4.40 11.10
N CYS A 470 -15.69 -5.35 10.17
CA CYS A 470 -15.56 -6.78 10.45
C CYS A 470 -14.15 -7.30 10.14
N HIS A 471 -13.58 -6.91 8.98
CA HIS A 471 -12.26 -7.33 8.54
C HIS A 471 -11.21 -6.30 8.97
N ASN A 472 -10.51 -6.59 10.06
CA ASN A 472 -9.59 -5.64 10.68
C ASN A 472 -8.55 -6.41 11.52
N SER A 473 -7.47 -5.75 11.92
CA SER A 473 -6.57 -6.30 12.93
C SER A 473 -7.31 -6.56 14.24
N ASP A 474 -6.98 -7.66 14.89
CA ASP A 474 -7.54 -8.04 16.20
C ASP A 474 -7.05 -7.15 17.35
N ASP A 475 -6.13 -6.24 17.08
CA ASP A 475 -5.61 -5.22 18.02
C ASP A 475 -5.73 -3.80 17.45
N ASN A 476 -6.64 -3.56 16.53
CA ASN A 476 -6.76 -2.25 15.88
C ASN A 476 -7.17 -1.13 16.85
N ARG A 477 -6.66 0.08 16.61
CA ARG A 477 -6.92 1.24 17.49
C ARG A 477 -8.34 1.81 17.37
N GLU A 478 -9.03 1.63 16.26
CA GLU A 478 -10.41 2.10 16.11
C GLU A 478 -11.35 1.39 17.07
N SER A 479 -11.01 0.18 17.45
CA SER A 479 -11.75 -0.62 18.42
C SER A 479 -11.12 -0.63 19.80
N GLY A 480 -10.15 0.25 20.10
CA GLY A 480 -9.54 0.39 21.42
C GLY A 480 -8.30 -0.47 21.67
N GLY A 481 -7.71 -1.05 20.63
CA GLY A 481 -6.39 -1.71 20.66
C GLY A 481 -5.23 -0.74 20.44
N ASN A 482 -4.05 -1.28 20.20
CA ASN A 482 -2.81 -0.51 20.00
C ASN A 482 -2.20 -0.71 18.60
N GLY A 483 -2.68 -1.69 17.86
CA GLY A 483 -2.16 -2.06 16.54
C GLY A 483 -2.68 -1.19 15.40
N PRO A 484 -2.25 -1.49 14.17
CA PRO A 484 -2.70 -0.78 12.99
C PRO A 484 -4.17 -1.06 12.69
N ASN A 485 -4.84 -0.08 12.11
CA ASN A 485 -6.18 -0.27 11.57
C ASN A 485 -6.12 -0.91 10.18
N GLY A 486 -7.13 -1.66 9.82
CA GLY A 486 -7.25 -2.27 8.51
C GLY A 486 -6.92 -3.76 8.48
N PRO A 487 -7.19 -4.44 7.36
CA PRO A 487 -7.08 -5.89 7.26
C PRO A 487 -5.65 -6.34 6.97
N HIS A 488 -4.67 -5.85 7.73
CA HIS A 488 -3.27 -6.25 7.59
C HIS A 488 -3.07 -7.69 8.06
N GLY A 489 -3.58 -8.02 9.23
CA GLY A 489 -3.53 -9.36 9.78
C GLY A 489 -4.37 -9.49 11.04
N SER A 490 -4.78 -10.71 11.37
CA SER A 490 -5.51 -11.04 12.58
C SER A 490 -5.24 -12.47 13.01
N LYS A 491 -5.30 -12.73 14.30
CA LYS A 491 -5.31 -14.11 14.84
C LYS A 491 -6.59 -14.87 14.50
N TRP A 492 -7.64 -14.17 14.12
CA TRP A 492 -8.91 -14.76 13.70
C TRP A 492 -8.90 -15.01 12.18
N ALA A 493 -9.38 -16.17 11.77
CA ALA A 493 -9.50 -16.52 10.36
C ALA A 493 -10.28 -15.44 9.57
N HIS A 494 -9.97 -15.33 8.26
CA HIS A 494 -10.56 -14.32 7.35
C HIS A 494 -10.22 -12.87 7.72
N ILE A 495 -9.14 -12.65 8.47
CA ILE A 495 -8.70 -11.32 8.94
C ILE A 495 -9.85 -10.61 9.68
N LEU A 496 -10.54 -11.32 10.56
CA LEU A 496 -11.64 -10.75 11.32
C LEU A 496 -11.12 -10.05 12.59
N GLU A 497 -11.76 -8.93 12.93
CA GLU A 497 -11.41 -8.18 14.14
C GLU A 497 -11.60 -8.99 15.41
N ARG A 498 -12.64 -9.84 15.41
CA ARG A 498 -13.07 -10.62 16.59
C ARG A 498 -13.39 -12.06 16.21
N ARG A 499 -13.54 -12.86 17.22
CA ARG A 499 -13.91 -14.26 17.08
C ARG A 499 -15.27 -14.40 16.39
N TYR A 500 -15.29 -15.21 15.32
CA TYR A 500 -16.48 -15.64 14.60
C TYR A 500 -16.38 -17.15 14.39
N GLU A 501 -17.23 -17.90 15.07
CA GLU A 501 -17.10 -19.34 15.13
C GLU A 501 -17.99 -20.06 14.15
N PHE A 502 -17.55 -21.25 13.81
CA PHE A 502 -18.28 -22.21 13.01
C PHE A 502 -18.43 -23.51 13.80
N ASN A 503 -19.64 -24.06 13.83
CA ASN A 503 -19.79 -25.45 14.18
C ASN A 503 -19.42 -26.32 12.98
N THR A 504 -18.81 -27.49 13.23
CA THR A 504 -18.44 -28.42 12.17
C THR A 504 -19.31 -29.66 12.25
N PRO A 505 -19.81 -30.18 11.12
CA PRO A 505 -20.68 -31.35 11.13
C PRO A 505 -19.87 -32.62 11.40
N THR A 506 -20.40 -33.54 12.20
CA THR A 506 -19.97 -34.93 12.24
C THR A 506 -20.92 -35.79 11.41
N THR A 507 -22.22 -35.52 11.52
CA THR A 507 -23.25 -36.14 10.72
C THR A 507 -24.31 -35.09 10.41
N ARG A 508 -24.52 -34.84 9.11
CA ARG A 508 -25.50 -33.85 8.63
C ARG A 508 -26.89 -34.06 9.22
N GLY A 509 -27.45 -33.04 9.83
CA GLY A 509 -28.75 -33.05 10.47
C GLY A 509 -28.80 -33.75 11.85
N ALA A 510 -27.75 -34.46 12.27
CA ALA A 510 -27.77 -35.24 13.48
C ALA A 510 -26.76 -34.79 14.56
N THR A 511 -25.51 -34.57 14.22
CA THR A 511 -24.49 -34.19 15.20
C THR A 511 -23.54 -33.14 14.65
N VAL A 512 -23.00 -32.33 15.54
CA VAL A 512 -22.01 -31.31 15.24
C VAL A 512 -20.88 -31.36 16.29
N ASN A 513 -19.69 -30.97 15.86
CA ASN A 513 -18.57 -30.69 16.76
C ASN A 513 -18.55 -29.21 17.19
N ASN A 514 -17.66 -28.89 18.09
CA ASN A 514 -17.36 -27.51 18.50
C ASN A 514 -18.59 -26.76 19.01
N LEU A 515 -19.42 -27.45 19.84
CA LEU A 515 -20.42 -26.78 20.64
C LEU A 515 -19.71 -25.95 21.70
N PHE A 516 -20.10 -24.69 21.84
CA PHE A 516 -19.42 -23.76 22.73
C PHE A 516 -20.06 -23.78 24.12
N PRO A 517 -19.25 -23.69 25.20
CA PRO A 517 -19.79 -23.51 26.52
C PRO A 517 -20.63 -22.23 26.57
N THR A 518 -21.82 -22.34 27.13
CA THR A 518 -22.82 -21.27 27.09
C THR A 518 -23.15 -20.75 28.50
N PRO A 519 -23.57 -19.49 28.54
CA PRO A 519 -23.52 -18.47 27.49
C PRO A 519 -22.28 -17.59 27.62
N ASP A 520 -21.24 -17.80 26.83
CA ASP A 520 -20.14 -16.83 26.74
C ASP A 520 -20.51 -15.73 25.74
N LEU A 521 -21.10 -14.67 26.23
CA LEU A 521 -21.51 -13.48 25.48
C LEU A 521 -20.43 -12.40 25.47
N SER A 522 -19.22 -12.71 25.92
CA SER A 522 -18.11 -11.76 25.96
C SER A 522 -17.64 -11.38 24.54
N VAL A 523 -16.95 -10.25 24.44
CA VAL A 523 -16.35 -9.77 23.19
C VAL A 523 -15.30 -10.72 22.62
N ASN A 524 -14.76 -11.62 23.42
CA ASN A 524 -13.81 -12.66 23.01
C ASN A 524 -14.48 -14.04 22.87
N GLY A 525 -15.76 -14.12 23.18
CA GLY A 525 -16.53 -15.35 23.06
C GLY A 525 -16.84 -15.73 21.61
N PRO A 526 -17.51 -16.88 21.41
CA PRO A 526 -17.82 -17.41 20.07
C PRO A 526 -18.71 -16.49 19.22
N TYR A 527 -19.36 -15.54 19.83
CA TYR A 527 -20.25 -14.56 19.20
C TYR A 527 -19.62 -13.16 19.10
N GLY A 528 -18.33 -13.02 19.42
CA GLY A 528 -17.64 -11.75 19.62
C GLY A 528 -17.73 -10.79 18.44
N LEU A 529 -17.67 -11.29 17.21
CA LEU A 529 -17.81 -10.44 16.02
C LEU A 529 -19.21 -9.81 15.94
N CYS A 530 -20.25 -10.61 16.17
CA CYS A 530 -21.63 -10.12 16.16
C CYS A 530 -21.90 -9.16 17.33
N ALA A 531 -21.34 -9.45 18.49
CA ALA A 531 -21.46 -8.65 19.70
C ALA A 531 -20.90 -7.23 19.55
N LYS A 532 -20.05 -6.98 18.55
CA LYS A 532 -19.56 -5.62 18.26
C LYS A 532 -20.69 -4.64 18.00
N CYS A 533 -21.75 -5.10 17.33
CA CYS A 533 -22.86 -4.27 16.86
C CYS A 533 -24.22 -4.68 17.43
N HIS A 534 -24.37 -5.94 17.89
CA HIS A 534 -25.60 -6.48 18.39
C HIS A 534 -25.54 -6.74 19.89
N ASP A 535 -26.53 -6.23 20.64
CA ASP A 535 -26.73 -6.59 22.04
C ASP A 535 -27.22 -8.03 22.12
N LEU A 536 -26.33 -8.93 22.53
CA LEU A 536 -26.63 -10.36 22.61
C LEU A 536 -27.66 -10.69 23.69
N THR A 537 -27.86 -9.83 24.69
CA THR A 537 -28.92 -10.01 25.70
C THR A 537 -30.30 -9.77 25.06
N ILE A 538 -30.39 -8.80 24.16
CA ILE A 538 -31.61 -8.57 23.39
C ILE A 538 -31.83 -9.70 22.36
N VAL A 539 -30.76 -10.18 21.72
CA VAL A 539 -30.84 -11.33 20.79
C VAL A 539 -31.43 -12.55 21.51
N GLN A 540 -31.05 -12.80 22.75
CA GLN A 540 -31.58 -13.90 23.56
C GLN A 540 -32.97 -13.64 24.19
N SER A 541 -33.50 -12.43 24.08
CA SER A 541 -34.77 -12.05 24.70
C SER A 541 -35.96 -12.28 23.74
N ALA A 542 -37.16 -12.16 24.32
CA ALA A 542 -38.40 -12.18 23.55
C ALA A 542 -38.59 -11.00 22.59
N LYS A 543 -37.71 -9.97 22.66
CA LYS A 543 -37.66 -8.86 21.68
C LYS A 543 -37.06 -9.27 20.36
N SER A 544 -36.35 -10.40 20.31
CA SER A 544 -35.88 -11.09 19.13
C SER A 544 -36.61 -12.43 18.98
N TRP A 545 -36.10 -13.33 18.14
CA TRP A 545 -36.67 -14.68 18.05
C TRP A 545 -36.36 -15.51 19.32
N SER A 546 -37.39 -15.99 20.00
CA SER A 546 -37.24 -16.74 21.26
C SER A 546 -36.41 -18.04 21.10
N GLY A 547 -36.24 -18.54 19.90
CA GLY A 547 -35.41 -19.71 19.62
C GLY A 547 -33.92 -19.47 19.78
N HIS A 548 -33.44 -18.21 19.71
CA HIS A 548 -32.02 -17.90 19.87
C HIS A 548 -31.47 -18.39 21.21
N ILE A 549 -32.16 -18.14 22.30
CA ILE A 549 -31.70 -18.56 23.63
C ILE A 549 -31.49 -20.07 23.75
N LYS A 550 -32.37 -20.86 23.10
CA LYS A 550 -32.25 -22.32 23.11
C LYS A 550 -31.02 -22.78 22.34
N HIS A 551 -30.84 -22.27 21.11
CA HIS A 551 -29.73 -22.69 20.25
C HIS A 551 -28.37 -22.20 20.78
N MET A 552 -28.32 -20.98 21.33
CA MET A 552 -27.11 -20.46 21.95
C MET A 552 -26.76 -21.21 23.22
N ASN A 553 -27.76 -21.63 24.03
CA ASN A 553 -27.54 -22.47 25.20
C ASN A 553 -27.09 -23.90 24.85
N GLU A 554 -27.44 -24.40 23.67
CA GLU A 554 -26.92 -25.66 23.16
C GLU A 554 -25.54 -25.51 22.47
N GLY A 555 -24.99 -24.29 22.40
CA GLY A 555 -23.65 -24.03 21.89
C GLY A 555 -23.55 -23.85 20.37
N PHE A 556 -24.65 -23.56 19.70
CA PHE A 556 -24.64 -23.30 18.26
C PHE A 556 -24.15 -21.89 17.95
N SER A 557 -23.32 -21.78 16.92
CA SER A 557 -22.85 -20.50 16.39
C SER A 557 -23.90 -19.81 15.54
N CYS A 558 -23.82 -18.47 15.44
CA CYS A 558 -24.67 -17.71 14.53
C CYS A 558 -24.53 -18.17 13.08
N SER A 559 -23.33 -18.59 12.67
CA SER A 559 -23.00 -19.01 11.32
C SER A 559 -23.73 -20.28 10.86
N THR A 560 -24.27 -21.09 11.79
CA THR A 560 -25.08 -22.27 11.43
C THR A 560 -26.35 -21.89 10.66
N CYS A 561 -26.95 -20.76 11.05
CA CYS A 561 -28.19 -20.27 10.46
C CYS A 561 -28.04 -19.00 9.64
N HIS A 562 -27.09 -18.12 9.99
CA HIS A 562 -26.92 -16.82 9.35
C HIS A 562 -25.67 -16.74 8.48
N THR A 563 -25.79 -16.01 7.38
CA THR A 563 -24.63 -15.58 6.58
C THR A 563 -24.22 -14.16 6.97
N ALA A 564 -22.90 -13.91 7.12
CA ALA A 564 -22.44 -12.62 7.62
C ALA A 564 -22.53 -11.49 6.58
N HIS A 565 -22.46 -11.79 5.30
CA HIS A 565 -22.50 -10.77 4.25
C HIS A 565 -23.94 -10.47 3.82
N GLY A 566 -24.60 -11.45 3.26
CA GLY A 566 -25.94 -11.37 2.70
C GLY A 566 -26.23 -12.53 1.78
N MET A 567 -27.40 -12.56 1.21
CA MET A 567 -27.87 -13.73 0.45
C MET A 567 -27.70 -13.62 -1.06
N GLY A 568 -27.62 -12.46 -1.63
CA GLY A 568 -27.44 -12.28 -3.09
C GLY A 568 -28.65 -12.59 -3.94
N ALA A 569 -29.23 -13.76 -3.83
CA ALA A 569 -30.39 -14.19 -4.61
C ALA A 569 -31.45 -14.87 -3.73
N SER A 570 -32.71 -14.76 -4.11
CA SER A 570 -33.81 -15.46 -3.45
C SER A 570 -34.00 -16.83 -4.08
N PRO A 571 -33.99 -17.87 -3.33
CA PRO A 571 -34.33 -19.17 -3.86
C PRO A 571 -35.44 -19.83 -3.09
N GLY A 572 -36.58 -19.75 -3.65
CA GLY A 572 -37.67 -20.61 -3.29
C GLY A 572 -38.08 -20.52 -1.81
N SER A 573 -37.90 -21.61 -1.09
CA SER A 573 -38.40 -21.79 0.28
C SER A 573 -37.66 -21.02 1.38
N ILE A 574 -36.49 -20.44 1.08
CA ILE A 574 -35.77 -19.54 2.01
C ILE A 574 -35.99 -18.11 1.54
N THR A 575 -36.72 -17.34 2.33
CA THR A 575 -37.19 -16.00 1.92
C THR A 575 -36.08 -14.95 1.81
N GLY A 576 -34.89 -15.24 2.36
CA GLY A 576 -33.75 -14.35 2.27
C GLY A 576 -33.72 -13.22 3.32
N GLU A 577 -34.65 -13.22 4.25
CA GLU A 577 -34.74 -12.20 5.28
C GLU A 577 -33.86 -12.53 6.49
N ARG A 578 -33.48 -11.50 7.24
CA ARG A 578 -32.69 -11.60 8.48
C ARG A 578 -31.37 -12.36 8.33
N LEU A 579 -30.76 -12.36 7.15
CA LEU A 579 -29.52 -13.08 6.83
C LEU A 579 -29.61 -14.59 7.04
N VAL A 580 -30.82 -15.18 7.08
CA VAL A 580 -30.97 -16.62 7.28
C VAL A 580 -30.61 -17.35 6.01
N ASN A 581 -29.52 -18.09 6.06
CA ASN A 581 -28.99 -18.94 4.98
C ASN A 581 -28.22 -20.10 5.62
N PHE A 582 -28.90 -21.19 5.83
CA PHE A 582 -28.40 -22.33 6.60
C PHE A 582 -27.12 -22.94 6.03
N ASP A 583 -26.28 -23.43 6.92
CA ASP A 583 -25.18 -24.31 6.57
C ASP A 583 -25.71 -25.72 6.31
N VAL A 584 -25.75 -26.09 5.02
CA VAL A 584 -26.30 -27.38 4.62
C VAL A 584 -25.40 -28.59 4.90
N ASN A 585 -24.19 -28.38 5.39
CA ASN A 585 -23.40 -29.46 5.95
C ASN A 585 -23.89 -29.83 7.38
N ILE A 586 -24.48 -28.88 8.10
CA ILE A 586 -25.01 -29.07 9.46
C ILE A 586 -26.51 -29.39 9.39
N VAL A 587 -27.25 -28.56 8.64
CA VAL A 587 -28.70 -28.64 8.53
C VAL A 587 -29.12 -29.48 7.33
N ALA A 588 -30.14 -30.32 7.51
CA ALA A 588 -30.69 -31.14 6.44
C ALA A 588 -32.19 -30.89 6.26
N PRO A 589 -32.79 -31.22 5.10
CA PRO A 589 -34.22 -31.34 4.97
C PRO A 589 -34.77 -32.35 5.99
N ASN A 590 -35.94 -32.08 6.54
CA ASN A 590 -36.55 -32.92 7.58
C ASN A 590 -37.22 -34.21 7.05
N GLY A 591 -37.19 -34.41 5.73
CA GLY A 591 -37.80 -35.58 5.08
C GLY A 591 -39.32 -35.50 4.83
N VAL A 592 -39.96 -34.43 5.34
CA VAL A 592 -41.38 -34.18 5.16
C VAL A 592 -41.63 -32.93 4.34
N GLU A 593 -40.87 -31.89 4.63
CA GLU A 593 -40.93 -30.57 4.01
C GLU A 593 -39.57 -30.18 3.45
N PRO A 594 -39.53 -29.36 2.39
CA PRO A 594 -38.25 -28.79 1.92
C PRO A 594 -37.63 -27.91 2.99
N LEU A 595 -36.29 -27.80 2.95
CA LEU A 595 -35.55 -26.88 3.83
C LEU A 595 -36.06 -25.45 3.61
N SER A 596 -36.60 -24.84 4.67
CA SER A 596 -37.19 -23.51 4.58
C SER A 596 -37.08 -22.70 5.88
N TYR A 597 -37.19 -21.39 5.73
CA TYR A 597 -37.38 -20.42 6.80
C TYR A 597 -38.52 -19.48 6.40
N ASN A 598 -39.44 -19.28 7.31
CA ASN A 598 -40.52 -18.32 7.17
C ASN A 598 -40.35 -17.19 8.21
N PHE A 599 -40.04 -16.02 7.71
CA PHE A 599 -39.80 -14.83 8.51
C PHE A 599 -41.08 -14.31 9.18
N GLN A 600 -42.27 -14.52 8.63
CA GLN A 600 -43.50 -14.00 9.20
C GLN A 600 -43.93 -14.77 10.45
N THR A 601 -43.63 -16.05 10.48
CA THR A 601 -43.96 -16.94 11.60
C THR A 601 -42.75 -17.29 12.46
N ASP A 602 -41.54 -16.86 12.05
CA ASP A 602 -40.26 -17.21 12.66
C ASP A 602 -40.05 -18.73 12.84
N THR A 603 -40.49 -19.51 11.83
CA THR A 603 -40.42 -20.98 11.84
C THR A 603 -39.48 -21.51 10.77
N CYS A 604 -38.87 -22.66 11.05
CA CYS A 604 -38.00 -23.37 10.12
C CYS A 604 -38.55 -24.77 9.84
N ALA A 605 -38.42 -25.25 8.60
CA ALA A 605 -38.61 -26.66 8.26
C ALA A 605 -37.24 -27.27 7.97
N LEU A 606 -36.71 -28.07 8.91
CA LEU A 606 -35.37 -28.65 8.80
C LEU A 606 -35.14 -29.76 9.82
N LEU A 607 -34.09 -30.55 9.58
CA LEU A 607 -33.50 -31.46 10.56
C LEU A 607 -32.14 -30.90 11.02
N CYS A 608 -32.00 -30.70 12.30
CA CYS A 608 -30.75 -30.27 12.91
C CYS A 608 -30.53 -30.91 14.28
N HIS A 609 -29.34 -31.31 14.63
CA HIS A 609 -28.95 -32.00 15.88
C HIS A 609 -29.92 -33.13 16.32
N GLY A 610 -30.46 -33.86 15.34
CA GLY A 610 -31.42 -34.94 15.60
C GLY A 610 -32.86 -34.49 15.93
N VAL A 611 -33.14 -33.20 15.80
CA VAL A 611 -34.46 -32.61 16.02
C VAL A 611 -35.08 -32.21 14.68
N THR A 612 -36.27 -32.70 14.44
CA THR A 612 -37.11 -32.32 13.27
C THR A 612 -37.89 -31.06 13.62
N HIS A 613 -37.67 -30.01 12.83
CA HIS A 613 -38.47 -28.78 12.88
C HIS A 613 -39.43 -28.77 11.71
N LEU A 614 -40.68 -28.41 11.95
CA LEU A 614 -41.73 -28.28 10.95
C LEU A 614 -42.14 -26.83 10.73
N SER A 615 -42.60 -26.48 9.55
CA SER A 615 -43.01 -25.13 9.17
C SER A 615 -44.11 -24.53 10.04
N ASN A 616 -44.90 -25.39 10.71
CA ASN A 616 -45.94 -25.00 11.68
C ASN A 616 -45.42 -24.73 13.09
N GLY A 617 -44.09 -24.75 13.30
CA GLY A 617 -43.46 -24.55 14.60
C GLY A 617 -43.36 -25.80 15.47
N ASN A 618 -43.89 -26.92 15.06
CA ASN A 618 -43.77 -28.17 15.82
C ASN A 618 -42.36 -28.73 15.71
N ILE A 619 -41.91 -29.39 16.76
CA ILE A 619 -40.64 -30.09 16.83
C ILE A 619 -40.86 -31.54 17.29
N SER A 620 -40.11 -32.45 16.68
CA SER A 620 -40.10 -33.86 17.09
C SER A 620 -38.65 -34.36 17.18
N GLN A 621 -38.33 -35.10 18.21
CA GLN A 621 -37.03 -35.77 18.31
C GLN A 621 -37.07 -37.09 17.54
N LEU A 622 -36.04 -37.36 16.77
CA LEU A 622 -35.83 -38.71 16.22
C LEU A 622 -35.58 -39.65 17.41
N ARG A 623 -36.62 -40.42 17.81
CA ARG A 623 -36.41 -41.52 18.73
C ARG A 623 -35.49 -42.52 18.06
N THR A 624 -34.21 -42.57 18.48
CA THR A 624 -33.35 -43.72 18.18
C THR A 624 -34.06 -44.93 18.78
N ARG A 625 -34.61 -45.79 17.95
CA ARG A 625 -35.07 -47.11 18.39
C ARG A 625 -33.86 -47.84 18.96
N ARG A 626 -33.76 -47.86 20.29
CA ARG A 626 -32.94 -48.88 20.95
C ARG A 626 -33.53 -50.20 20.56
N SER A 627 -32.85 -50.98 19.72
CA SER A 627 -33.20 -52.39 19.55
C SER A 627 -33.26 -53.03 20.95
N PRO A 628 -34.29 -53.76 21.26
CA PRO A 628 -34.33 -54.50 22.52
C PRO A 628 -33.21 -55.55 22.44
N VAL A 629 -32.18 -55.36 23.29
CA VAL A 629 -31.20 -56.42 23.53
C VAL A 629 -31.96 -57.56 24.15
N GLY A 630 -32.17 -58.61 23.32
CA GLY A 630 -32.81 -59.82 23.77
C GLY A 630 -32.01 -60.44 24.95
N LYS A 631 -32.66 -60.59 26.06
CA LYS A 631 -32.17 -61.46 27.10
C LYS A 631 -32.11 -62.90 26.55
N LYS A 632 -30.94 -63.49 26.56
CA LYS A 632 -30.69 -64.88 26.73
C LYS A 632 -29.77 -65.08 27.94
#